data_8b159fe4a47182cbfa1ecf89a47e554e
#
_entry.id   8b159fe4a47182cbfa1ecf89a47e554e
#
_cell.length_a   1.000
_cell.length_b   1.000
_cell.length_c   1.000
_cell.angle_alpha   90.00
_cell.angle_beta   90.00
_cell.angle_gamma   90.00
#
_symmetry.space_group_name_H-M   'P 1'
#
loop_
_entity.id
_entity.type
_entity.pdbx_description
1 polymer ?
#
loop_
_entity_poly.entity_id
_entity_poly.type
_entity_poly.pdbx_seq_one_letter_code
_entity_poly.pdbx_strand_id
1 'polypeptide(L)'
;MAARPPALDVSPTHLVATLFYKSDSPHFFQHADLSPRSPNDQLPSASLESLKDGAAPTENLEVYPLEPPTPGPSALDNLYGSYLSQSCLTDFFLTLTNILPGLQQSTIASRKLEATKLCRVVEVTFPLPSASPIALEALRRDESISRFEREWNVECVFQSDTIYRRYKRLAVFDMDSTLIQQEVIDEIASLIGVEKEVSAITAAAMNGELDFEASLRARCKLLNGVPSTVFETLKPRITLNAGVKELITALKRLGFKTAVLSGGFTPLTGWMGQQLGLDYAFANHLVVSEDGKTLTGELTGEIVHAQKKRQHILEIAEKEDILLEQVIAIGDGANDLPMMGVAGLGVAFHAKPKVQMQAPARLNSKSMLDVLYLFGISKEEQEVLLR
;
A
#
# COMPACT_ATOMS: atom_id res chain seq x y z
N MET A 1 -3.24 8.31 -36.84
CA MET A 1 -2.80 7.73 -35.52
C MET A 1 -1.73 6.71 -35.84
N ALA A 2 -0.48 6.98 -35.52
CA ALA A 2 0.59 6.00 -35.65
C ALA A 2 0.38 4.96 -34.54
N ALA A 3 0.36 3.67 -34.90
CA ALA A 3 0.28 2.58 -33.94
C ALA A 3 1.46 2.69 -32.94
N ARG A 4 1.18 2.68 -31.64
CA ARG A 4 2.23 2.57 -30.64
C ARG A 4 3.09 1.34 -30.96
N PRO A 5 4.42 1.46 -30.95
CA PRO A 5 5.27 0.29 -31.07
C PRO A 5 4.92 -0.68 -29.94
N PRO A 6 4.91 -2.01 -30.21
CA PRO A 6 4.68 -3.00 -29.16
C PRO A 6 5.71 -2.77 -28.04
N ALA A 7 5.24 -2.84 -26.79
CA ALA A 7 6.13 -2.83 -25.63
C ALA A 7 7.23 -3.88 -25.88
N LEU A 8 8.48 -3.46 -25.80
CA LEU A 8 9.61 -4.39 -25.83
C LEU A 8 9.46 -5.29 -24.60
N ASP A 9 9.05 -6.50 -24.82
CA ASP A 9 9.00 -7.56 -23.79
C ASP A 9 10.45 -7.95 -23.45
N VAL A 10 11.13 -7.05 -22.78
CA VAL A 10 12.46 -7.30 -22.23
C VAL A 10 12.25 -7.86 -20.83
N SER A 11 12.27 -9.18 -20.72
CA SER A 11 12.32 -9.85 -19.42
C SER A 11 13.41 -9.21 -18.57
N PRO A 12 13.13 -8.78 -17.33
CA PRO A 12 14.11 -8.07 -16.53
C PRO A 12 15.32 -8.98 -16.28
N THR A 13 16.50 -8.50 -16.59
CA THR A 13 17.75 -9.24 -16.33
C THR A 13 18.19 -9.09 -14.87
N HIS A 14 17.71 -8.06 -14.19
CA HIS A 14 18.03 -7.75 -12.79
C HIS A 14 16.76 -7.43 -12.01
N LEU A 15 16.80 -7.76 -10.73
CA LEU A 15 15.80 -7.36 -9.74
C LEU A 15 16.42 -6.42 -8.71
N VAL A 16 15.56 -5.62 -8.10
CA VAL A 16 15.89 -4.78 -6.96
C VAL A 16 14.99 -5.16 -5.80
N ALA A 17 15.58 -5.38 -4.64
CA ALA A 17 14.89 -5.45 -3.36
C ALA A 17 15.18 -4.16 -2.58
N THR A 18 14.16 -3.42 -2.19
CA THR A 18 14.29 -2.33 -1.23
C THR A 18 13.91 -2.86 0.15
N LEU A 19 14.85 -2.83 1.07
CA LEU A 19 14.71 -3.30 2.44
C LEU A 19 14.41 -2.12 3.35
N PHE A 20 13.32 -2.19 4.10
CA PHE A 20 12.93 -1.18 5.09
C PHE A 20 13.00 -1.79 6.48
N TYR A 21 13.79 -1.22 7.38
CA TYR A 21 13.76 -1.59 8.78
C TYR A 21 12.50 -1.02 9.46
N LYS A 22 11.74 -1.86 10.14
CA LYS A 22 10.47 -1.50 10.79
C LYS A 22 10.70 -0.96 12.20
N SER A 23 11.45 0.12 12.37
CA SER A 23 11.86 0.65 13.69
C SER A 23 10.71 1.07 14.60
N ASP A 24 9.51 1.20 14.08
CA ASP A 24 8.41 1.86 14.75
C ASP A 24 7.02 1.39 14.27
N SER A 25 6.90 0.13 13.86
CA SER A 25 5.55 -0.43 13.69
C SER A 25 4.79 -0.24 14.99
N PRO A 26 3.59 0.33 14.99
CA PRO A 26 2.82 0.47 16.21
C PRO A 26 2.72 -0.93 16.83
N HIS A 27 3.23 -1.07 18.05
CA HIS A 27 3.15 -2.31 18.80
C HIS A 27 1.68 -2.63 19.01
N PHE A 28 1.12 -3.51 18.20
CA PHE A 28 -0.21 -4.07 18.41
C PHE A 28 -0.24 -5.06 19.60
N PHE A 29 0.62 -4.88 20.59
CA PHE A 29 0.60 -5.60 21.83
C PHE A 29 0.54 -4.66 23.01
N GLN A 30 -0.68 -4.44 23.49
CA GLN A 30 -0.88 -4.24 24.91
C GLN A 30 -0.29 -5.47 25.64
N HIS A 31 0.56 -5.18 26.60
CA HIS A 31 1.21 -6.09 27.50
C HIS A 31 0.49 -7.43 27.72
N ALA A 32 0.90 -8.49 27.04
CA ALA A 32 0.77 -9.81 27.60
C ALA A 32 1.86 -9.88 28.68
N ASP A 33 1.40 -10.02 29.91
CA ASP A 33 2.18 -10.10 31.14
C ASP A 33 3.41 -11.02 30.95
N LEU A 34 4.61 -10.45 30.89
CA LEU A 34 5.87 -11.18 30.87
C LEU A 34 6.29 -11.53 32.30
N SER A 35 5.38 -12.13 33.10
CA SER A 35 5.79 -12.88 34.25
C SER A 35 6.46 -14.17 33.78
N PRO A 36 7.63 -14.56 34.33
CA PRO A 36 8.31 -15.79 33.95
C PRO A 36 7.36 -16.97 34.21
N ARG A 37 6.96 -17.66 33.15
CA ARG A 37 6.13 -18.84 33.24
C ARG A 37 6.91 -19.93 33.98
N SER A 38 6.23 -20.55 34.93
CA SER A 38 6.72 -21.74 35.65
C SER A 38 7.01 -22.86 34.63
N PRO A 39 8.05 -23.70 34.84
CA PRO A 39 8.40 -24.80 33.93
C PRO A 39 7.31 -25.85 33.69
N ASN A 40 6.17 -25.74 34.38
CA ASN A 40 5.06 -26.70 34.30
C ASN A 40 3.83 -26.22 33.52
N ASP A 41 3.85 -25.03 32.88
CA ASP A 41 2.77 -24.62 32.01
C ASP A 41 2.93 -25.37 30.65
N GLN A 42 2.18 -26.47 30.54
CA GLN A 42 2.00 -27.19 29.28
C GLN A 42 1.35 -26.21 28.26
N LEU A 43 2.05 -25.95 27.17
CA LEU A 43 1.48 -25.36 25.97
C LEU A 43 0.19 -26.12 25.62
N PRO A 44 -0.93 -25.43 25.34
CA PRO A 44 -2.06 -26.10 24.71
C PRO A 44 -1.53 -26.74 23.42
N SER A 45 -1.61 -28.06 23.35
CA SER A 45 -1.32 -28.84 22.17
C SER A 45 -2.34 -28.46 21.09
N ALA A 46 -2.07 -27.39 20.36
CA ALA A 46 -2.61 -27.24 19.02
C ALA A 46 -2.01 -28.40 18.24
N SER A 47 -2.82 -29.41 18.04
CA SER A 47 -2.47 -30.69 17.48
C SER A 47 -1.76 -30.51 16.14
N LEU A 48 -0.55 -31.08 16.04
CA LEU A 48 0.19 -31.30 14.79
C LEU A 48 -0.60 -32.17 13.76
N GLU A 49 -1.83 -32.55 14.06
CA GLU A 49 -2.70 -33.33 13.20
C GLU A 49 -3.37 -32.53 12.09
N SER A 50 -3.48 -31.20 12.22
CA SER A 50 -4.08 -30.35 11.16
C SER A 50 -3.14 -30.04 9.99
N LEU A 51 -1.88 -30.48 10.05
CA LEU A 51 -0.89 -30.25 8.99
C LEU A 51 -0.76 -31.44 8.01
N LYS A 52 -1.59 -32.48 8.15
CA LYS A 52 -1.50 -33.70 7.33
C LYS A 52 -2.40 -33.74 6.11
N ASP A 53 -3.38 -32.86 6.01
CA ASP A 53 -4.20 -32.74 4.81
C ASP A 53 -3.70 -31.57 3.97
N GLY A 54 -3.14 -31.91 2.80
CA GLY A 54 -2.51 -30.95 1.87
C GLY A 54 -3.45 -30.00 1.16
N ALA A 55 -4.45 -29.47 1.86
CA ALA A 55 -5.23 -28.34 1.43
C ALA A 55 -4.53 -27.05 1.87
N ALA A 56 -4.09 -26.24 0.92
CA ALA A 56 -3.59 -24.90 1.20
C ALA A 56 -4.61 -24.15 2.06
N PRO A 57 -4.20 -23.51 3.18
CA PRO A 57 -5.11 -22.79 4.07
C PRO A 57 -5.57 -21.49 3.40
N THR A 58 -6.50 -21.58 2.46
CA THR A 58 -7.06 -20.43 1.75
C THR A 58 -8.33 -19.87 2.43
N GLU A 59 -8.89 -20.57 3.42
CA GLU A 59 -10.21 -20.21 3.96
C GLU A 59 -10.21 -19.40 5.26
N ASN A 60 -9.06 -19.16 5.90
CA ASN A 60 -8.98 -18.38 7.14
C ASN A 60 -7.80 -17.37 7.15
N LEU A 61 -7.66 -16.60 6.08
CA LEU A 61 -6.65 -15.53 6.00
C LEU A 61 -6.87 -14.40 7.03
N GLU A 62 -8.03 -14.34 7.67
CA GLU A 62 -8.30 -13.41 8.78
C GLU A 62 -7.64 -13.85 10.09
N VAL A 63 -7.30 -15.13 10.23
CA VAL A 63 -6.70 -15.70 11.45
C VAL A 63 -5.16 -15.71 11.38
N TYR A 64 -4.60 -15.60 10.18
CA TYR A 64 -3.16 -15.46 9.98
C TYR A 64 -2.85 -14.00 9.69
N PRO A 65 -2.41 -13.20 10.67
CA PRO A 65 -1.83 -11.91 10.37
C PRO A 65 -0.62 -12.17 9.47
N LEU A 66 -0.62 -11.64 8.26
CA LEU A 66 0.52 -11.66 7.33
C LEU A 66 1.73 -10.96 7.90
N GLU A 67 1.49 -10.05 8.81
CA GLU A 67 2.49 -9.57 9.74
C GLU A 67 2.24 -10.28 11.07
N PRO A 68 3.05 -11.29 11.40
CA PRO A 68 3.12 -11.69 12.79
C PRO A 68 3.43 -10.44 13.60
N PRO A 69 2.93 -10.37 14.83
CA PRO A 69 3.26 -9.30 15.74
C PRO A 69 4.76 -9.05 15.65
N THR A 70 5.13 -7.80 15.39
CA THR A 70 6.53 -7.39 15.41
C THR A 70 7.04 -7.86 16.76
N PRO A 71 7.98 -8.81 16.84
CA PRO A 71 8.55 -9.17 18.11
C PRO A 71 9.03 -7.88 18.75
N GLY A 72 8.75 -7.68 20.04
CA GLY A 72 9.31 -6.57 20.79
C GLY A 72 10.82 -6.53 20.52
N PRO A 73 11.50 -5.37 20.70
CA PRO A 73 12.92 -5.23 20.40
C PRO A 73 13.65 -6.44 20.96
N SER A 74 14.23 -7.24 20.07
CA SER A 74 14.94 -8.43 20.48
C SER A 74 16.14 -8.01 21.31
N ALA A 75 16.69 -8.91 22.14
CA ALA A 75 17.97 -8.65 22.78
C ALA A 75 19.06 -8.26 21.75
N LEU A 76 18.89 -8.70 20.50
CA LEU A 76 19.74 -8.37 19.36
C LEU A 76 19.53 -6.93 18.88
N ASP A 77 18.30 -6.40 18.85
CA ASP A 77 18.02 -5.00 18.53
C ASP A 77 18.66 -4.04 19.54
N ASN A 78 18.67 -4.43 20.82
CA ASN A 78 19.36 -3.70 21.88
C ASN A 78 20.88 -3.77 21.73
N LEU A 79 21.41 -4.86 21.15
CA LEU A 79 22.85 -5.07 20.98
C LEU A 79 23.37 -4.48 19.66
N TYR A 80 22.61 -4.60 18.58
CA TYR A 80 23.02 -4.24 17.21
C TYR A 80 22.36 -2.96 16.67
N GLY A 81 21.39 -2.40 17.39
CA GLY A 81 20.68 -1.18 17.02
C GLY A 81 19.52 -1.41 16.04
N SER A 82 18.62 -0.45 16.01
CA SER A 82 17.41 -0.46 15.17
C SER A 82 17.70 -0.03 13.72
N TYR A 83 18.47 -0.85 12.97
CA TYR A 83 18.90 -0.54 11.61
C TYR A 83 19.29 -1.80 10.84
N LEU A 84 19.41 -1.67 9.50
CA LEU A 84 19.91 -2.75 8.64
C LEU A 84 21.41 -2.97 8.85
N SER A 85 21.76 -3.95 9.68
CA SER A 85 23.13 -4.33 10.00
C SER A 85 23.79 -5.09 8.85
N GLN A 86 25.13 -5.19 8.87
CA GLN A 86 25.86 -6.01 7.91
C GLN A 86 25.46 -7.50 8.01
N SER A 87 25.17 -7.98 9.22
CA SER A 87 24.70 -9.36 9.44
C SER A 87 23.35 -9.60 8.79
N CYS A 88 22.40 -8.64 8.90
CA CYS A 88 21.10 -8.68 8.22
C CYS A 88 21.28 -8.78 6.70
N LEU A 89 22.14 -7.96 6.10
CA LEU A 89 22.41 -7.99 4.66
C LEU A 89 23.07 -9.31 4.22
N THR A 90 23.98 -9.84 5.02
CA THR A 90 24.62 -11.14 4.73
C THR A 90 23.60 -12.26 4.73
N ASP A 91 22.71 -12.29 5.71
CA ASP A 91 21.62 -13.28 5.78
C ASP A 91 20.62 -13.14 4.63
N PHE A 92 20.30 -11.91 4.25
CA PHE A 92 19.48 -11.65 3.06
C PHE A 92 20.12 -12.19 1.78
N PHE A 93 21.43 -12.01 1.60
CA PHE A 93 22.16 -12.53 0.43
C PHE A 93 22.18 -14.07 0.41
N LEU A 94 22.34 -14.70 1.58
CA LEU A 94 22.22 -16.15 1.72
C LEU A 94 20.81 -16.62 1.38
N THR A 95 19.80 -15.96 1.89
CA THR A 95 18.40 -16.24 1.59
C THR A 95 18.12 -16.17 0.08
N LEU A 96 18.57 -15.11 -0.59
CA LEU A 96 18.42 -14.96 -2.04
C LEU A 96 19.13 -16.08 -2.82
N THR A 97 20.36 -16.44 -2.44
CA THR A 97 21.12 -17.51 -3.13
C THR A 97 20.50 -18.90 -2.93
N ASN A 98 19.82 -19.12 -1.81
CA ASN A 98 19.07 -20.36 -1.56
C ASN A 98 17.79 -20.45 -2.41
N ILE A 99 17.08 -19.32 -2.60
CA ILE A 99 15.84 -19.27 -3.39
C ILE A 99 16.13 -19.28 -4.90
N LEU A 100 17.24 -18.66 -5.33
CA LEU A 100 17.62 -18.47 -6.74
C LEU A 100 18.86 -19.29 -7.09
N PRO A 101 18.70 -20.57 -7.46
CA PRO A 101 19.82 -21.42 -7.84
C PRO A 101 20.64 -20.82 -8.99
N GLY A 102 21.94 -20.68 -8.79
CA GLY A 102 22.85 -20.05 -9.75
C GLY A 102 23.14 -18.56 -9.50
N LEU A 103 22.44 -17.92 -8.56
CA LEU A 103 22.79 -16.58 -8.11
C LEU A 103 24.07 -16.67 -7.25
N GLN A 104 25.08 -15.89 -7.62
CA GLN A 104 26.34 -15.79 -6.86
C GLN A 104 26.31 -14.55 -5.97
N GLN A 105 26.71 -14.69 -4.71
CA GLN A 105 26.77 -13.55 -3.77
C GLN A 105 27.63 -12.40 -4.28
N SER A 106 28.70 -12.72 -5.02
CA SER A 106 29.60 -11.72 -5.62
C SER A 106 28.92 -10.83 -6.66
N THR A 107 27.76 -11.22 -7.19
CA THR A 107 26.98 -10.45 -8.17
C THR A 107 25.88 -9.60 -7.52
N ILE A 108 25.69 -9.74 -6.21
CA ILE A 108 24.72 -8.96 -5.45
C ILE A 108 25.36 -7.64 -5.03
N ALA A 109 24.76 -6.54 -5.43
CA ALA A 109 25.17 -5.19 -5.02
C ALA A 109 24.21 -4.61 -4.00
N SER A 110 24.69 -3.84 -3.05
CA SER A 110 23.84 -3.12 -2.11
C SER A 110 24.23 -1.65 -2.03
N ARG A 111 23.22 -0.79 -1.85
CA ARG A 111 23.38 0.65 -1.72
C ARG A 111 22.52 1.16 -0.56
N LYS A 112 23.11 1.88 0.37
CA LYS A 112 22.37 2.58 1.41
C LYS A 112 21.60 3.75 0.78
N LEU A 113 20.32 3.86 1.11
CA LEU A 113 19.48 4.98 0.67
C LEU A 113 19.40 6.10 1.73
N GLU A 114 20.00 5.88 2.89
CA GLU A 114 20.18 6.89 3.95
C GLU A 114 21.68 6.93 4.34
N ALA A 115 22.30 8.11 4.29
CA ALA A 115 23.73 8.29 4.63
C ALA A 115 24.00 8.31 6.15
N THR A 116 23.12 7.76 6.96
CA THR A 116 23.26 7.70 8.42
C THR A 116 24.02 6.45 8.86
N LYS A 117 24.64 6.49 10.04
CA LYS A 117 25.24 5.29 10.66
C LYS A 117 24.19 4.20 10.92
N LEU A 118 22.97 4.61 11.23
CA LEU A 118 21.80 3.76 11.49
C LEU A 118 20.89 3.78 10.25
N CYS A 119 21.37 3.18 9.14
CA CYS A 119 20.63 3.14 7.89
C CYS A 119 19.40 2.22 8.01
N ARG A 120 18.21 2.76 7.75
CA ARG A 120 16.95 2.01 7.80
C ARG A 120 16.51 1.50 6.44
N VAL A 121 17.05 2.06 5.35
CA VAL A 121 16.63 1.69 4.00
C VAL A 121 17.84 1.36 3.14
N VAL A 122 17.88 0.13 2.62
CA VAL A 122 18.95 -0.36 1.75
C VAL A 122 18.32 -0.92 0.48
N GLU A 123 18.90 -0.56 -0.65
CA GLU A 123 18.61 -1.12 -1.96
C GLU A 123 19.58 -2.26 -2.25
N VAL A 124 19.09 -3.41 -2.66
CA VAL A 124 19.87 -4.59 -3.06
C VAL A 124 19.53 -4.93 -4.50
N THR A 125 20.50 -4.90 -5.39
CA THR A 125 20.36 -5.26 -6.81
C THR A 125 21.02 -6.58 -7.09
N PHE A 126 20.38 -7.48 -7.81
CA PHE A 126 20.90 -8.79 -8.17
C PHE A 126 20.38 -9.27 -9.53
N PRO A 127 21.22 -10.03 -10.29
CA PRO A 127 20.80 -10.59 -11.58
C PRO A 127 19.82 -11.75 -11.38
N LEU A 128 18.89 -11.91 -12.32
CA LEU A 128 18.08 -13.13 -12.41
C LEU A 128 18.87 -14.21 -13.16
N PRO A 129 19.12 -15.38 -12.55
CA PRO A 129 19.77 -16.48 -13.24
C PRO A 129 18.89 -17.00 -14.41
N SER A 130 19.46 -17.14 -15.59
CA SER A 130 18.73 -17.61 -16.78
C SER A 130 18.12 -19.03 -16.61
N ALA A 131 18.67 -19.82 -15.70
CA ALA A 131 18.20 -21.16 -15.38
C ALA A 131 17.02 -21.21 -14.40
N SER A 132 16.66 -20.07 -13.78
CA SER A 132 15.59 -19.99 -12.79
C SER A 132 14.64 -18.85 -13.13
N PRO A 133 13.68 -19.06 -14.05
CA PRO A 133 12.66 -18.05 -14.33
C PRO A 133 11.63 -18.03 -13.17
N ILE A 134 12.05 -17.56 -11.98
CA ILE A 134 11.11 -17.31 -10.90
C ILE A 134 10.38 -16.03 -11.23
N ALA A 135 9.06 -16.10 -11.31
CA ALA A 135 8.23 -14.93 -11.42
C ALA A 135 8.44 -14.05 -10.18
N LEU A 136 8.48 -12.73 -10.36
CA LEU A 136 8.63 -11.76 -9.27
C LEU A 136 7.60 -11.98 -8.14
N GLU A 137 6.39 -12.40 -8.50
CA GLU A 137 5.34 -12.77 -7.53
C GLU A 137 5.69 -14.00 -6.68
N ALA A 138 6.32 -15.01 -7.27
CA ALA A 138 6.75 -16.20 -6.53
C ALA A 138 7.83 -15.84 -5.50
N LEU A 139 8.78 -14.98 -5.89
CA LEU A 139 9.81 -14.48 -4.97
C LEU A 139 9.21 -13.71 -3.79
N ARG A 140 8.21 -12.86 -4.03
CA ARG A 140 7.52 -12.10 -2.98
C ARG A 140 6.78 -12.98 -1.98
N ARG A 141 6.30 -14.15 -2.42
CA ARG A 141 5.52 -15.09 -1.62
C ARG A 141 6.36 -16.22 -1.03
N ASP A 142 7.68 -16.19 -1.25
CA ASP A 142 8.56 -17.23 -0.73
C ASP A 142 8.60 -17.20 0.81
N GLU A 143 8.46 -18.39 1.40
CA GLU A 143 8.45 -18.54 2.86
C GLU A 143 9.77 -18.08 3.51
N SER A 144 10.90 -18.27 2.79
CA SER A 144 12.22 -17.86 3.29
C SER A 144 12.33 -16.34 3.38
N ILE A 145 11.72 -15.60 2.42
CA ILE A 145 11.62 -14.13 2.50
C ILE A 145 10.75 -13.72 3.69
N SER A 146 9.59 -14.32 3.85
CA SER A 146 8.69 -14.02 4.97
C SER A 146 9.34 -14.34 6.33
N ARG A 147 10.17 -15.39 6.41
CA ARG A 147 10.95 -15.74 7.60
C ARG A 147 12.03 -14.69 7.85
N PHE A 148 12.80 -14.32 6.87
CA PHE A 148 13.80 -13.27 6.94
C PHE A 148 13.21 -11.95 7.43
N GLU A 149 12.07 -11.54 6.86
CA GLU A 149 11.37 -10.31 7.27
C GLU A 149 10.98 -10.31 8.75
N ARG A 150 10.55 -11.46 9.28
CA ARG A 150 10.19 -11.62 10.69
C ARG A 150 11.41 -11.60 11.61
N GLU A 151 12.45 -12.35 11.25
CA GLU A 151 13.66 -12.49 12.06
C GLU A 151 14.43 -11.17 12.21
N TRP A 152 14.45 -10.37 11.14
CA TRP A 152 15.21 -9.13 11.09
C TRP A 152 14.38 -7.86 11.26
N ASN A 153 13.06 -8.00 11.48
CA ASN A 153 12.13 -6.86 11.54
C ASN A 153 12.24 -5.92 10.33
N VAL A 154 12.23 -6.51 9.14
CA VAL A 154 12.44 -5.84 7.86
C VAL A 154 11.21 -6.05 6.98
N GLU A 155 10.92 -5.12 6.09
CA GLU A 155 10.01 -5.27 4.97
C GLU A 155 10.81 -5.27 3.66
N CYS A 156 10.55 -6.26 2.79
CA CYS A 156 11.21 -6.39 1.51
C CYS A 156 10.25 -6.04 0.37
N VAL A 157 10.62 -5.07 -0.46
CA VAL A 157 9.86 -4.70 -1.66
C VAL A 157 10.67 -5.04 -2.90
N PHE A 158 10.20 -6.03 -3.67
CA PHE A 158 10.87 -6.48 -4.89
C PHE A 158 10.31 -5.80 -6.13
N GLN A 159 11.18 -5.37 -7.02
CA GLN A 159 10.84 -4.74 -8.31
C GLN A 159 11.80 -5.23 -9.40
N SER A 160 11.36 -5.14 -10.66
CA SER A 160 12.23 -5.27 -11.81
C SER A 160 13.14 -4.04 -11.91
N ASP A 161 14.46 -4.27 -12.11
CA ASP A 161 15.41 -3.19 -12.34
C ASP A 161 15.37 -2.74 -13.79
N THR A 162 14.41 -1.91 -14.09
CA THR A 162 14.22 -1.30 -15.42
C THR A 162 14.38 0.21 -15.35
N ILE A 163 14.59 0.83 -16.50
CA ILE A 163 14.61 2.29 -16.60
C ILE A 163 13.34 2.93 -16.01
N TYR A 164 12.19 2.26 -16.17
CA TYR A 164 10.89 2.75 -15.70
C TYR A 164 10.75 2.69 -14.18
N ARG A 165 11.59 1.98 -13.46
CA ARG A 165 11.60 2.03 -11.99
C ARG A 165 11.90 3.45 -11.50
N ARG A 166 12.92 4.11 -12.07
CA ARG A 166 13.33 5.48 -11.71
C ARG A 166 12.60 6.55 -12.53
N TYR A 167 12.02 6.17 -13.67
CA TYR A 167 11.42 7.10 -14.61
C TYR A 167 9.89 6.99 -14.63
N LYS A 168 9.29 7.16 -13.47
CA LYS A 168 7.83 7.27 -13.32
C LYS A 168 7.36 8.67 -13.71
N ARG A 169 6.12 8.79 -14.23
CA ARG A 169 5.55 10.05 -14.72
C ARG A 169 4.13 10.32 -14.20
N LEU A 170 3.41 9.31 -13.71
CA LEU A 170 2.06 9.44 -13.18
C LEU A 170 1.99 8.75 -11.81
N ALA A 171 1.49 9.48 -10.82
CA ALA A 171 1.19 8.95 -9.50
C ALA A 171 -0.31 9.06 -9.23
N VAL A 172 -0.94 7.94 -8.92
CA VAL A 172 -2.37 7.81 -8.65
C VAL A 172 -2.58 7.30 -7.24
N PHE A 173 -3.44 7.97 -6.50
CA PHE A 173 -3.70 7.67 -5.10
C PHE A 173 -5.18 7.37 -4.87
N ASP A 174 -5.49 6.45 -3.96
CA ASP A 174 -6.76 6.48 -3.26
C ASP A 174 -6.79 7.65 -2.28
N MET A 175 -7.95 8.01 -1.80
CA MET A 175 -8.13 9.09 -0.84
C MET A 175 -8.24 8.58 0.59
N ASP A 176 -9.30 7.85 0.89
CA ASP A 176 -9.66 7.41 2.24
C ASP A 176 -8.64 6.39 2.74
N SER A 177 -8.20 6.50 3.99
CA SER A 177 -7.14 5.66 4.59
C SER A 177 -5.79 5.66 3.85
N THR A 178 -5.67 6.34 2.69
CA THR A 178 -4.45 6.46 1.87
C THR A 178 -3.87 7.88 1.91
N LEU A 179 -4.47 8.86 1.23
CA LEU A 179 -4.02 10.27 1.35
C LEU A 179 -4.38 10.87 2.71
N ILE A 180 -5.55 10.52 3.22
CA ILE A 180 -6.07 10.95 4.52
C ILE A 180 -6.18 9.75 5.47
N GLN A 181 -6.24 10.04 6.78
CA GLN A 181 -6.33 9.00 7.82
C GLN A 181 -7.75 8.46 8.00
N GLN A 182 -8.77 9.21 7.57
CA GLN A 182 -10.17 8.94 7.81
C GLN A 182 -10.82 8.18 6.65
N GLU A 183 -11.93 7.49 6.96
CA GLU A 183 -12.97 7.07 6.03
C GLU A 183 -14.06 8.14 6.01
N VAL A 184 -14.21 8.85 4.91
CA VAL A 184 -15.13 10.01 4.81
C VAL A 184 -16.57 9.64 5.15
N ILE A 185 -17.04 8.47 4.70
CA ILE A 185 -18.42 8.06 4.95
C ILE A 185 -18.68 7.76 6.43
N ASP A 186 -17.69 7.24 7.15
CA ASP A 186 -17.78 6.96 8.58
C ASP A 186 -17.76 8.26 9.39
N GLU A 187 -16.97 9.25 8.97
CA GLU A 187 -16.98 10.59 9.57
C GLU A 187 -18.34 11.29 9.40
N ILE A 188 -18.98 11.17 8.23
CA ILE A 188 -20.34 11.70 8.04
C ILE A 188 -21.31 10.93 8.94
N ALA A 189 -21.24 9.61 8.97
CA ALA A 189 -22.11 8.77 9.79
C ALA A 189 -22.02 9.15 11.27
N SER A 190 -20.81 9.42 11.77
CA SER A 190 -20.58 9.88 13.14
C SER A 190 -21.23 11.23 13.41
N LEU A 191 -21.16 12.17 12.47
CA LEU A 191 -21.77 13.49 12.63
C LEU A 191 -23.30 13.45 12.72
N ILE A 192 -23.93 12.45 12.07
CA ILE A 192 -25.40 12.34 12.02
C ILE A 192 -25.96 11.19 12.89
N GLY A 193 -25.09 10.43 13.56
CA GLY A 193 -25.47 9.39 14.51
C GLY A 193 -26.00 8.08 13.87
N VAL A 194 -25.49 7.72 12.69
CA VAL A 194 -25.87 6.48 11.95
C VAL A 194 -24.67 5.52 11.76
N GLU A 195 -23.68 5.57 12.63
CA GLU A 195 -22.48 4.75 12.53
C GLU A 195 -22.80 3.25 12.53
N LYS A 196 -23.78 2.83 13.33
CA LYS A 196 -24.19 1.42 13.44
C LYS A 196 -24.77 0.90 12.15
N GLU A 197 -25.62 1.69 11.49
CA GLU A 197 -26.25 1.35 10.23
C GLU A 197 -25.21 1.27 9.11
N VAL A 198 -24.29 2.24 9.04
CA VAL A 198 -23.19 2.24 8.06
C VAL A 198 -22.29 1.04 8.29
N SER A 199 -21.91 0.75 9.53
CA SER A 199 -21.08 -0.39 9.89
C SER A 199 -21.73 -1.72 9.51
N ALA A 200 -23.06 -1.87 9.74
CA ALA A 200 -23.78 -3.07 9.37
C ALA A 200 -23.80 -3.30 7.84
N ILE A 201 -24.00 -2.24 7.05
CA ILE A 201 -23.96 -2.32 5.58
C ILE A 201 -22.56 -2.68 5.10
N THR A 202 -21.51 -2.08 5.71
CA THR A 202 -20.12 -2.38 5.40
C THR A 202 -19.79 -3.85 5.70
N ALA A 203 -20.21 -4.37 6.86
CA ALA A 203 -20.04 -5.76 7.22
C ALA A 203 -20.73 -6.72 6.23
N ALA A 204 -21.97 -6.43 5.82
CA ALA A 204 -22.68 -7.21 4.80
C ALA A 204 -21.96 -7.24 3.45
N ALA A 205 -21.36 -6.10 3.04
CA ALA A 205 -20.55 -6.05 1.83
C ALA A 205 -19.24 -6.87 1.97
N MET A 206 -18.58 -6.81 3.13
CA MET A 206 -17.38 -7.60 3.39
C MET A 206 -17.67 -9.10 3.41
N ASN A 207 -18.84 -9.51 3.85
CA ASN A 207 -19.31 -10.90 3.83
C ASN A 207 -19.77 -11.37 2.42
N GLY A 208 -19.76 -10.48 1.42
CA GLY A 208 -20.19 -10.81 0.06
C GLY A 208 -21.72 -10.82 -0.16
N GLU A 209 -22.50 -10.33 0.80
CA GLU A 209 -23.96 -10.23 0.70
C GLU A 209 -24.39 -9.06 -0.19
N LEU A 210 -23.57 -8.03 -0.31
CA LEU A 210 -23.74 -6.87 -1.15
C LEU A 210 -22.51 -6.65 -2.03
N ASP A 211 -22.73 -6.29 -3.29
CA ASP A 211 -21.63 -5.77 -4.10
C ASP A 211 -21.27 -4.33 -3.69
N PHE A 212 -20.14 -3.83 -4.24
CA PHE A 212 -19.63 -2.50 -3.89
C PHE A 212 -20.67 -1.39 -4.17
N GLU A 213 -21.32 -1.42 -5.35
CA GLU A 213 -22.27 -0.38 -5.74
C GLU A 213 -23.52 -0.41 -4.88
N ALA A 214 -24.10 -1.59 -4.64
CA ALA A 214 -25.25 -1.76 -3.77
C ALA A 214 -24.95 -1.28 -2.34
N SER A 215 -23.78 -1.63 -1.80
CA SER A 215 -23.32 -1.18 -0.50
C SER A 215 -23.15 0.34 -0.44
N LEU A 216 -22.50 0.94 -1.46
CA LEU A 216 -22.32 2.39 -1.52
C LEU A 216 -23.68 3.10 -1.58
N ARG A 217 -24.59 2.66 -2.46
CA ARG A 217 -25.95 3.24 -2.57
C ARG A 217 -26.74 3.10 -1.28
N ALA A 218 -26.65 1.97 -0.60
CA ALA A 218 -27.33 1.75 0.69
C ALA A 218 -26.80 2.71 1.77
N ARG A 219 -25.49 2.90 1.86
CA ARG A 219 -24.88 3.87 2.78
C ARG A 219 -25.25 5.32 2.43
N CYS A 220 -25.26 5.67 1.14
CA CYS A 220 -25.66 7.00 0.69
C CYS A 220 -27.11 7.33 1.04
N LYS A 221 -28.05 6.35 0.99
CA LYS A 221 -29.45 6.55 1.38
C LYS A 221 -29.59 7.01 2.84
N LEU A 222 -28.69 6.63 3.73
CA LEU A 222 -28.67 7.10 5.12
C LEU A 222 -28.35 8.60 5.23
N LEU A 223 -27.76 9.19 4.17
CA LEU A 223 -27.42 10.61 4.12
C LEU A 223 -28.60 11.49 3.64
N ASN A 224 -29.77 10.90 3.36
CA ASN A 224 -30.94 11.67 2.93
C ASN A 224 -31.37 12.66 3.99
N GLY A 225 -31.56 13.94 3.60
CA GLY A 225 -31.93 15.02 4.49
C GLY A 225 -30.76 15.66 5.27
N VAL A 226 -29.56 15.12 5.16
CA VAL A 226 -28.36 15.72 5.78
C VAL A 226 -28.06 17.06 5.11
N PRO A 227 -27.75 18.13 5.87
CA PRO A 227 -27.35 19.40 5.29
C PRO A 227 -26.16 19.25 4.32
N SER A 228 -26.25 19.84 3.13
CA SER A 228 -25.17 19.82 2.13
C SER A 228 -23.86 20.42 2.64
N THR A 229 -23.93 21.27 3.67
CA THR A 229 -22.80 21.88 4.39
C THR A 229 -22.01 20.89 5.24
N VAL A 230 -22.43 19.61 5.36
CA VAL A 230 -21.72 18.58 6.11
C VAL A 230 -20.27 18.44 5.65
N PHE A 231 -20.01 18.56 4.35
CA PHE A 231 -18.65 18.48 3.81
C PHE A 231 -17.76 19.63 4.30
N GLU A 232 -18.31 20.83 4.47
CA GLU A 232 -17.56 21.97 5.05
C GLU A 232 -17.24 21.72 6.53
N THR A 233 -18.15 21.09 7.26
CA THR A 233 -17.95 20.71 8.66
C THR A 233 -16.88 19.63 8.82
N LEU A 234 -16.71 18.76 7.81
CA LEU A 234 -15.69 17.70 7.82
C LEU A 234 -14.28 18.19 7.52
N LYS A 235 -14.11 19.19 6.64
CA LYS A 235 -12.78 19.67 6.22
C LYS A 235 -11.78 19.87 7.38
N PRO A 236 -12.16 20.50 8.51
CA PRO A 236 -11.25 20.68 9.65
C PRO A 236 -10.88 19.38 10.39
N ARG A 237 -11.63 18.30 10.19
CA ARG A 237 -11.39 16.99 10.83
C ARG A 237 -10.49 16.11 9.98
N ILE A 238 -10.39 16.40 8.69
CA ILE A 238 -9.58 15.60 7.76
C ILE A 238 -8.09 15.88 8.01
N THR A 239 -7.36 14.81 8.27
CA THR A 239 -5.91 14.83 8.49
C THR A 239 -5.20 13.99 7.44
N LEU A 240 -4.11 14.54 6.89
CA LEU A 240 -3.28 13.80 5.93
C LEU A 240 -2.49 12.70 6.64
N ASN A 241 -2.25 11.60 5.94
CA ASN A 241 -1.24 10.66 6.34
C ASN A 241 0.15 11.31 6.30
N ALA A 242 1.03 10.85 7.19
CA ALA A 242 2.37 11.40 7.28
C ALA A 242 3.13 11.29 5.95
N GLY A 243 3.82 12.35 5.55
CA GLY A 243 4.62 12.38 4.34
C GLY A 243 3.86 12.61 3.03
N VAL A 244 2.52 12.66 3.05
CA VAL A 244 1.70 12.89 1.84
C VAL A 244 2.04 14.21 1.16
N LYS A 245 2.05 15.30 1.93
CA LYS A 245 2.31 16.64 1.38
C LYS A 245 3.72 16.75 0.80
N GLU A 246 4.68 16.19 1.51
CA GLU A 246 6.07 16.11 1.10
C GLU A 246 6.22 15.26 -0.17
N LEU A 247 5.59 14.08 -0.23
CA LEU A 247 5.61 13.22 -1.41
C LEU A 247 5.05 13.94 -2.64
N ILE A 248 3.87 14.53 -2.54
CA ILE A 248 3.25 15.26 -3.65
C ILE A 248 4.15 16.41 -4.12
N THR A 249 4.78 17.14 -3.19
CA THR A 249 5.73 18.22 -3.51
C THR A 249 6.92 17.67 -4.30
N ALA A 250 7.53 16.57 -3.86
CA ALA A 250 8.65 15.94 -4.52
C ALA A 250 8.27 15.40 -5.91
N LEU A 251 7.13 14.72 -6.02
CA LEU A 251 6.63 14.18 -7.29
C LEU A 251 6.40 15.29 -8.32
N LYS A 252 5.82 16.41 -7.91
CA LYS A 252 5.62 17.57 -8.80
C LYS A 252 6.94 18.15 -9.30
N ARG A 253 7.95 18.26 -8.43
CA ARG A 253 9.29 18.73 -8.82
C ARG A 253 9.98 17.76 -9.76
N LEU A 254 9.67 16.48 -9.67
CA LEU A 254 10.12 15.44 -10.60
C LEU A 254 9.32 15.43 -11.93
N GLY A 255 8.31 16.29 -12.06
CA GLY A 255 7.50 16.42 -13.27
C GLY A 255 6.39 15.38 -13.41
N PHE A 256 5.99 14.75 -12.30
CA PHE A 256 4.87 13.82 -12.33
C PHE A 256 3.53 14.53 -12.53
N LYS A 257 2.64 13.88 -13.26
CA LYS A 257 1.20 14.07 -13.14
C LYS A 257 0.69 13.34 -11.91
N THR A 258 -0.29 13.93 -11.23
CA THR A 258 -0.82 13.40 -9.97
C THR A 258 -2.33 13.31 -10.00
N ALA A 259 -2.89 12.22 -9.49
CA ALA A 259 -4.33 11.97 -9.49
C ALA A 259 -4.80 11.38 -8.16
N VAL A 260 -6.02 11.72 -7.75
CA VAL A 260 -6.75 11.02 -6.69
C VAL A 260 -8.01 10.38 -7.26
N LEU A 261 -8.21 9.10 -6.97
CA LEU A 261 -9.37 8.29 -7.39
C LEU A 261 -10.07 7.74 -6.16
N SER A 262 -11.17 8.36 -5.74
CA SER A 262 -11.83 8.04 -4.47
C SER A 262 -13.18 7.35 -4.67
N GLY A 263 -13.44 6.32 -3.86
CA GLY A 263 -14.79 5.76 -3.68
C GLY A 263 -15.72 6.65 -2.85
N GLY A 264 -15.20 7.75 -2.28
CA GLY A 264 -15.94 8.76 -1.53
C GLY A 264 -16.62 9.80 -2.42
N PHE A 265 -16.67 11.06 -1.98
CA PHE A 265 -17.52 12.09 -2.56
C PHE A 265 -16.76 13.30 -3.09
N THR A 266 -17.21 13.79 -4.24
CA THR A 266 -16.59 14.90 -5.00
C THR A 266 -16.30 16.16 -4.17
N PRO A 267 -17.17 16.65 -3.26
CA PRO A 267 -16.88 17.88 -2.53
C PRO A 267 -15.59 17.83 -1.70
N LEU A 268 -15.29 16.68 -1.06
CA LEU A 268 -14.07 16.51 -0.28
C LEU A 268 -12.88 16.11 -1.15
N THR A 269 -13.07 15.20 -2.12
CA THR A 269 -12.00 14.78 -3.01
C THR A 269 -11.50 15.93 -3.89
N GLY A 270 -12.41 16.75 -4.42
CA GLY A 270 -12.06 17.95 -5.17
C GLY A 270 -11.34 18.99 -4.32
N TRP A 271 -11.81 19.23 -3.09
CA TRP A 271 -11.13 20.10 -2.14
C TRP A 271 -9.71 19.59 -1.81
N MET A 272 -9.57 18.28 -1.53
CA MET A 272 -8.26 17.70 -1.25
C MET A 272 -7.32 17.79 -2.47
N GLY A 273 -7.85 17.53 -3.68
CA GLY A 273 -7.11 17.73 -4.91
C GLY A 273 -6.57 19.15 -5.06
N GLN A 274 -7.38 20.16 -4.73
CA GLN A 274 -6.96 21.56 -4.74
C GLN A 274 -5.92 21.86 -3.66
N GLN A 275 -6.11 21.36 -2.42
CA GLN A 275 -5.18 21.60 -1.30
C GLN A 275 -3.79 21.00 -1.60
N LEU A 276 -3.72 19.84 -2.20
CA LEU A 276 -2.48 19.16 -2.60
C LEU A 276 -2.00 19.60 -4.00
N GLY A 277 -2.85 20.33 -4.74
CA GLY A 277 -2.59 20.77 -6.10
C GLY A 277 -2.46 19.60 -7.08
N LEU A 278 -3.28 18.58 -6.96
CA LEU A 278 -3.29 17.42 -7.87
C LEU A 278 -3.83 17.80 -9.25
N ASP A 279 -3.37 17.13 -10.29
CA ASP A 279 -3.79 17.40 -11.67
C ASP A 279 -5.19 16.82 -11.97
N TYR A 280 -5.56 15.73 -11.29
CA TYR A 280 -6.82 15.02 -11.47
C TYR A 280 -7.44 14.62 -10.14
N ALA A 281 -8.78 14.73 -10.04
CA ALA A 281 -9.55 14.28 -8.89
C ALA A 281 -10.88 13.69 -9.36
N PHE A 282 -11.13 12.42 -9.06
CA PHE A 282 -12.36 11.70 -9.42
C PHE A 282 -12.97 11.05 -8.19
N ALA A 283 -14.27 11.25 -8.01
CA ALA A 283 -15.05 10.66 -6.92
C ALA A 283 -16.53 10.60 -7.31
N ASN A 284 -17.34 9.99 -6.47
CA ASN A 284 -18.79 9.88 -6.69
C ASN A 284 -19.50 11.21 -6.44
N HIS A 285 -20.55 11.46 -7.21
CA HIS A 285 -21.39 12.65 -7.08
C HIS A 285 -22.64 12.33 -6.30
N LEU A 286 -22.77 12.92 -5.09
CA LEU A 286 -24.01 12.92 -4.31
C LEU A 286 -24.95 14.00 -4.82
N VAL A 287 -26.21 13.61 -5.04
CA VAL A 287 -27.25 14.54 -5.48
C VAL A 287 -27.67 15.43 -4.31
N VAL A 288 -27.75 16.73 -4.58
CA VAL A 288 -28.25 17.74 -3.64
C VAL A 288 -29.70 18.06 -4.02
N SER A 289 -30.56 18.36 -3.04
CA SER A 289 -31.93 18.80 -3.24
C SER A 289 -32.02 20.05 -4.14
N GLU A 290 -33.17 20.27 -4.77
CA GLU A 290 -33.37 21.41 -5.67
C GLU A 290 -33.10 22.77 -5.03
N ASP A 291 -33.34 22.90 -3.73
CA ASP A 291 -33.04 24.12 -2.97
C ASP A 291 -31.58 24.24 -2.54
N GLY A 292 -30.75 23.24 -2.84
CA GLY A 292 -29.32 23.22 -2.55
C GLY A 292 -28.96 22.95 -1.08
N LYS A 293 -29.92 22.68 -0.21
CA LYS A 293 -29.70 22.67 1.24
C LYS A 293 -29.39 21.31 1.83
N THR A 294 -29.90 20.25 1.24
CA THR A 294 -29.76 18.90 1.79
C THR A 294 -29.30 17.89 0.74
N LEU A 295 -28.73 16.79 1.20
CA LEU A 295 -28.39 15.64 0.36
C LEU A 295 -29.65 14.80 0.15
N THR A 296 -29.81 14.23 -1.04
CA THR A 296 -30.94 13.34 -1.34
C THR A 296 -30.65 11.89 -0.98
N GLY A 297 -29.39 11.57 -0.73
CA GLY A 297 -28.93 10.18 -0.56
C GLY A 297 -28.78 9.41 -1.87
N GLU A 298 -28.95 10.08 -3.01
CA GLU A 298 -28.79 9.48 -4.33
C GLU A 298 -27.44 9.83 -4.96
N LEU A 299 -26.95 8.93 -5.81
CA LEU A 299 -25.72 9.14 -6.59
C LEU A 299 -26.08 9.39 -8.05
N THR A 300 -25.34 10.29 -8.70
CA THR A 300 -25.45 10.55 -10.13
C THR A 300 -24.10 10.33 -10.83
N GLY A 301 -24.17 10.05 -12.14
CA GLY A 301 -23.01 9.74 -12.95
C GLY A 301 -22.47 8.32 -12.73
N GLU A 302 -21.28 8.09 -13.28
CA GLU A 302 -20.61 6.79 -13.14
C GLU A 302 -20.01 6.63 -11.74
N ILE A 303 -20.18 5.44 -11.14
CA ILE A 303 -19.64 5.15 -9.83
C ILE A 303 -18.14 4.78 -9.93
N VAL A 304 -17.34 5.45 -9.10
CA VAL A 304 -15.89 5.20 -9.01
C VAL A 304 -15.66 3.96 -8.13
N HIS A 305 -15.91 2.78 -8.72
CA HIS A 305 -15.61 1.47 -8.15
C HIS A 305 -14.23 0.97 -8.63
N ALA A 306 -13.82 -0.22 -8.20
CA ALA A 306 -12.51 -0.81 -8.49
C ALA A 306 -12.13 -0.78 -9.99
N GLN A 307 -13.03 -1.20 -10.89
CA GLN A 307 -12.76 -1.21 -12.32
C GLN A 307 -12.74 0.22 -12.90
N LYS A 308 -13.55 1.13 -12.35
CA LYS A 308 -13.53 2.53 -12.78
C LYS A 308 -12.23 3.23 -12.37
N LYS A 309 -11.70 2.95 -11.18
CA LYS A 309 -10.35 3.42 -10.78
C LYS A 309 -9.28 2.95 -11.79
N ARG A 310 -9.31 1.65 -12.17
CA ARG A 310 -8.41 1.11 -13.19
C ARG A 310 -8.59 1.82 -14.54
N GLN A 311 -9.84 2.05 -14.96
CA GLN A 311 -10.16 2.74 -16.22
C GLN A 311 -9.62 4.16 -16.22
N HIS A 312 -9.79 4.93 -15.16
CA HIS A 312 -9.24 6.28 -15.04
C HIS A 312 -7.71 6.33 -15.18
N ILE A 313 -6.99 5.34 -14.65
CA ILE A 313 -5.54 5.25 -14.90
C ILE A 313 -5.24 5.13 -16.40
N LEU A 314 -5.96 4.25 -17.10
CA LEU A 314 -5.77 4.06 -18.54
C LEU A 314 -6.08 5.35 -19.33
N GLU A 315 -7.19 6.02 -19.01
CA GLU A 315 -7.62 7.28 -19.63
C GLU A 315 -6.60 8.42 -19.40
N ILE A 316 -6.11 8.56 -18.15
CA ILE A 316 -5.10 9.59 -17.83
C ILE A 316 -3.77 9.26 -18.52
N ALA A 317 -3.33 8.00 -18.47
CA ALA A 317 -2.09 7.58 -19.09
C ALA A 317 -2.10 7.80 -20.61
N GLU A 318 -3.22 7.49 -21.28
CA GLU A 318 -3.41 7.77 -22.70
C GLU A 318 -3.40 9.27 -23.01
N LYS A 319 -4.15 10.06 -22.23
CA LYS A 319 -4.27 11.52 -22.41
C LYS A 319 -2.93 12.24 -22.24
N GLU A 320 -2.09 11.81 -21.29
CA GLU A 320 -0.81 12.43 -20.94
C GLU A 320 0.37 11.80 -21.70
N ASP A 321 0.11 10.85 -22.61
CA ASP A 321 1.13 10.06 -23.32
C ASP A 321 2.17 9.44 -22.37
N ILE A 322 1.66 8.72 -21.37
CA ILE A 322 2.44 8.04 -20.32
C ILE A 322 2.28 6.52 -20.50
N LEU A 323 3.39 5.79 -20.46
CA LEU A 323 3.35 4.32 -20.47
C LEU A 323 2.87 3.80 -19.11
N LEU A 324 2.18 2.66 -19.09
CA LEU A 324 1.71 2.07 -17.83
C LEU A 324 2.87 1.68 -16.91
N GLU A 325 4.01 1.30 -17.44
CA GLU A 325 5.26 1.07 -16.72
C GLU A 325 5.77 2.32 -15.98
N GLN A 326 5.34 3.51 -16.42
CA GLN A 326 5.68 4.80 -15.81
C GLN A 326 4.63 5.26 -14.78
N VAL A 327 3.63 4.43 -14.48
CA VAL A 327 2.58 4.73 -13.51
C VAL A 327 2.93 4.11 -12.17
N ILE A 328 2.67 4.83 -11.08
CA ILE A 328 2.54 4.27 -9.73
C ILE A 328 1.10 4.45 -9.25
N ALA A 329 0.53 3.42 -8.64
CA ALA A 329 -0.79 3.46 -8.01
C ALA A 329 -0.66 3.06 -6.54
N ILE A 330 -1.22 3.86 -5.64
CA ILE A 330 -1.13 3.68 -4.19
C ILE A 330 -2.53 3.67 -3.59
N GLY A 331 -2.82 2.67 -2.75
CA GLY A 331 -4.10 2.52 -2.07
C GLY A 331 -3.97 1.53 -0.91
N ASP A 332 -5.02 1.37 -0.10
CA ASP A 332 -5.06 0.47 1.05
C ASP A 332 -6.13 -0.61 0.94
N GLY A 333 -7.09 -0.44 0.03
CA GLY A 333 -8.29 -1.26 -0.07
C GLY A 333 -8.24 -2.33 -1.17
N ALA A 334 -9.12 -3.34 -1.06
CA ALA A 334 -9.32 -4.34 -2.11
C ALA A 334 -9.86 -3.73 -3.42
N ASN A 335 -10.58 -2.62 -3.33
CA ASN A 335 -11.06 -1.83 -4.46
C ASN A 335 -9.93 -1.17 -5.25
N ASP A 336 -8.71 -1.10 -4.70
CA ASP A 336 -7.54 -0.51 -5.35
C ASP A 336 -6.69 -1.55 -6.10
N LEU A 337 -6.89 -2.84 -5.83
CA LEU A 337 -6.13 -3.91 -6.47
C LEU A 337 -6.14 -3.86 -8.00
N PRO A 338 -7.28 -3.59 -8.69
CA PRO A 338 -7.29 -3.46 -10.14
C PRO A 338 -6.48 -2.26 -10.67
N MET A 339 -6.47 -1.14 -9.95
CA MET A 339 -5.63 0.01 -10.33
C MET A 339 -4.15 -0.23 -10.04
N MET A 340 -3.82 -0.91 -8.93
CA MET A 340 -2.46 -1.32 -8.61
C MET A 340 -1.93 -2.33 -9.62
N GLY A 341 -2.78 -3.28 -10.07
CA GLY A 341 -2.39 -4.33 -11.00
C GLY A 341 -2.11 -3.85 -12.42
N VAL A 342 -2.67 -2.69 -12.84
CA VAL A 342 -2.43 -2.13 -14.17
C VAL A 342 -1.24 -1.17 -14.18
N ALA A 343 -0.84 -0.65 -13.04
CA ALA A 343 0.28 0.28 -12.90
C ALA A 343 1.63 -0.46 -12.96
N GLY A 344 2.66 0.19 -13.48
CA GLY A 344 4.03 -0.33 -13.45
C GLY A 344 4.60 -0.51 -12.04
N LEU A 345 3.97 0.12 -11.03
CA LEU A 345 4.20 -0.15 -9.62
C LEU A 345 2.89 0.10 -8.86
N GLY A 346 2.26 -0.96 -8.36
CA GLY A 346 1.14 -0.87 -7.43
C GLY A 346 1.63 -1.05 -6.00
N VAL A 347 1.25 -0.16 -5.09
CA VAL A 347 1.69 -0.16 -3.69
C VAL A 347 0.50 -0.20 -2.76
N ALA A 348 0.41 -1.26 -1.96
CA ALA A 348 -0.51 -1.36 -0.84
C ALA A 348 0.09 -0.63 0.37
N PHE A 349 -0.45 0.55 0.70
CA PHE A 349 0.04 1.40 1.80
C PHE A 349 -0.80 1.17 3.05
N HIS A 350 -0.19 0.68 4.14
CA HIS A 350 -0.90 0.33 5.39
C HIS A 350 -2.17 -0.51 5.18
N ALA A 351 -2.19 -1.29 4.11
CA ALA A 351 -3.34 -2.05 3.69
C ALA A 351 -3.62 -3.25 4.62
N LYS A 352 -4.85 -3.74 4.58
CA LYS A 352 -5.19 -4.99 5.26
C LYS A 352 -4.36 -6.16 4.70
N PRO A 353 -4.05 -7.18 5.52
CA PRO A 353 -3.19 -8.30 5.14
C PRO A 353 -3.54 -8.95 3.79
N LYS A 354 -4.82 -9.19 3.54
CA LYS A 354 -5.30 -9.78 2.28
C LYS A 354 -4.96 -8.93 1.05
N VAL A 355 -5.00 -7.60 1.19
CA VAL A 355 -4.64 -6.66 0.12
C VAL A 355 -3.14 -6.65 -0.10
N GLN A 356 -2.35 -6.64 0.97
CA GLN A 356 -0.89 -6.69 0.90
C GLN A 356 -0.38 -7.96 0.18
N MET A 357 -1.06 -9.11 0.36
CA MET A 357 -0.73 -10.36 -0.33
C MET A 357 -0.96 -10.30 -1.85
N GLN A 358 -1.98 -9.56 -2.27
CA GLN A 358 -2.40 -9.51 -3.67
C GLN A 358 -1.76 -8.35 -4.43
N ALA A 359 -1.36 -7.31 -3.72
CA ALA A 359 -0.74 -6.13 -4.33
C ALA A 359 0.66 -6.43 -4.89
N PRO A 360 1.07 -5.75 -5.97
CA PRO A 360 2.42 -5.88 -6.53
C PRO A 360 3.54 -5.50 -5.56
N ALA A 361 3.30 -4.54 -4.68
CA ALA A 361 4.20 -4.14 -3.61
C ALA A 361 3.39 -3.73 -2.38
N ARG A 362 4.03 -3.71 -1.21
CA ARG A 362 3.46 -3.16 0.02
C ARG A 362 4.42 -2.16 0.63
N LEU A 363 3.91 -1.26 1.44
CA LEU A 363 4.70 -0.31 2.20
C LEU A 363 3.98 0.02 3.52
N ASN A 364 4.57 -0.40 4.63
CA ASN A 364 4.04 -0.19 5.98
C ASN A 364 4.90 0.81 6.78
N SER A 365 5.66 1.65 6.09
CA SER A 365 6.48 2.68 6.72
C SER A 365 5.63 3.81 7.29
N LYS A 366 6.14 4.53 8.29
CA LYS A 366 5.46 5.65 8.94
C LYS A 366 5.11 6.82 8.01
N SER A 367 5.80 6.94 6.89
CA SER A 367 5.68 8.10 6.00
C SER A 367 5.46 7.66 4.57
N MET A 368 4.45 8.20 3.91
CA MET A 368 4.23 7.99 2.48
C MET A 368 5.38 8.55 1.63
N LEU A 369 6.19 9.47 2.16
CA LEU A 369 7.41 9.95 1.49
C LEU A 369 8.38 8.81 1.16
N ASP A 370 8.36 7.72 1.95
CA ASP A 370 9.22 6.56 1.76
C ASP A 370 8.97 5.82 0.44
N VAL A 371 7.85 6.10 -0.25
CA VAL A 371 7.63 5.68 -1.65
C VAL A 371 8.78 6.10 -2.57
N LEU A 372 9.46 7.23 -2.30
CA LEU A 372 10.58 7.69 -3.10
C LEU A 372 11.79 6.73 -3.04
N TYR A 373 11.97 5.99 -1.96
CA TYR A 373 12.99 4.95 -1.89
C TYR A 373 12.72 3.81 -2.88
N LEU A 374 11.45 3.53 -3.19
CA LEU A 374 11.10 2.52 -4.20
C LEU A 374 11.58 2.93 -5.60
N PHE A 375 11.74 4.22 -5.86
CA PHE A 375 12.36 4.74 -7.08
C PHE A 375 13.88 4.79 -6.98
N GLY A 376 14.47 4.37 -5.86
CA GLY A 376 15.90 4.44 -5.60
C GLY A 376 16.41 5.87 -5.35
N ILE A 377 15.53 6.79 -4.93
CA ILE A 377 15.88 8.15 -4.53
C ILE A 377 16.33 8.14 -3.08
N SER A 378 17.59 8.54 -2.81
CA SER A 378 18.14 8.55 -1.47
C SER A 378 17.52 9.66 -0.60
N LYS A 379 17.71 9.58 0.71
CA LYS A 379 17.24 10.60 1.65
C LYS A 379 17.80 11.99 1.33
N GLU A 380 19.04 12.07 0.95
CA GLU A 380 19.71 13.31 0.58
C GLU A 380 19.11 13.91 -0.70
N GLU A 381 18.78 13.06 -1.69
CA GLU A 381 18.06 13.47 -2.91
C GLU A 381 16.65 13.94 -2.57
N GLN A 382 15.95 13.25 -1.64
CA GLN A 382 14.62 13.67 -1.14
C GLN A 382 14.69 15.04 -0.47
N GLU A 383 15.71 15.30 0.36
CA GLU A 383 15.88 16.60 1.00
C GLU A 383 16.10 17.73 -0.02
N VAL A 384 16.79 17.45 -1.12
CA VAL A 384 16.93 18.41 -2.24
C VAL A 384 15.59 18.66 -2.91
N LEU A 385 14.78 17.61 -3.12
CA LEU A 385 13.45 17.72 -3.71
C LEU A 385 12.46 18.47 -2.82
N LEU A 386 12.72 18.61 -1.51
CA LEU A 386 11.81 19.28 -0.57
C LEU A 386 12.19 20.74 -0.26
N ARG A 387 13.41 21.16 -0.63
CA ARG A 387 13.88 22.56 -0.46
C ARG A 387 13.18 23.50 -1.43
#